data_889fea7bdfefd6bdd31c587a5501cc8c
#
_entry.id   889fea7bdfefd6bdd31c587a5501cc8c
#
_cell.length_a   1.000
_cell.length_b   1.000
_cell.length_c   1.000
_cell.angle_alpha   90.00
_cell.angle_beta   90.00
_cell.angle_gamma   90.00
#
_symmetry.space_group_name_H-M   'P 1'
#
loop_
_entity.id
_entity.type
_entity.pdbx_description
1 polymer ?
#
loop_
_entity_poly.entity_id
_entity_poly.type
_entity_poly.pdbx_seq_one_letter_code
_entity_poly.pdbx_strand_id
1 'polypeptide(L)'
;VVFIKQNIFPWIRLNRIVRDIPNLNIIGGNKNVNLRQKILARDDVNCQCIRCREVKNKENIQDAELFVRQYNGFNSMEYFISYESPDQKILYGFLRLRINYTNQDLIYKELEDCSFIRELHVYGKVVNHRSKEKDVQHMGFGKKLIQKAEQISFDNNIHKIAIIAGVGVREYYEKNGYHLVRNYMIKEFYQYPRIPYFEIIILLTFLLTIVSFLY
;
A
#
# COMPACT_ATOMS: atom_id res chain seq x y z
N VAL A 1 -20.26 17.96 -8.31
CA VAL A 1 -19.60 17.48 -7.09
C VAL A 1 -20.35 16.27 -6.51
N VAL A 2 -21.68 16.34 -6.31
CA VAL A 2 -22.49 15.23 -5.78
C VAL A 2 -22.29 13.98 -6.61
N PHE A 3 -22.53 14.02 -7.92
CA PHE A 3 -22.31 12.91 -8.85
C PHE A 3 -20.92 12.26 -8.71
N ILE A 4 -19.85 13.08 -8.63
CA ILE A 4 -18.49 12.57 -8.43
C ILE A 4 -18.37 11.82 -7.09
N LYS A 5 -18.96 12.35 -6.02
CA LYS A 5 -18.89 11.72 -4.70
C LYS A 5 -19.65 10.40 -4.61
N GLN A 6 -20.75 10.28 -5.35
CA GLN A 6 -21.57 9.06 -5.42
C GLN A 6 -20.90 7.95 -6.24
N ASN A 7 -20.05 8.33 -7.23
CA ASN A 7 -19.46 7.41 -8.21
C ASN A 7 -17.93 7.27 -8.10
N ILE A 8 -17.31 7.80 -7.04
CA ILE A 8 -15.85 7.77 -6.87
C ILE A 8 -15.37 6.39 -6.44
N PHE A 9 -14.25 5.94 -7.02
CA PHE A 9 -13.61 4.70 -6.62
C PHE A 9 -12.91 4.82 -5.25
N PRO A 10 -12.85 3.72 -4.45
CA PRO A 10 -12.30 3.73 -3.10
C PRO A 10 -10.80 4.04 -3.03
N TRP A 11 -10.06 3.87 -4.11
CA TRP A 11 -8.63 4.21 -4.19
C TRP A 11 -8.35 5.65 -4.60
N ILE A 12 -9.37 6.47 -4.82
CA ILE A 12 -9.19 7.88 -5.19
C ILE A 12 -9.31 8.76 -3.95
N ARG A 13 -8.37 9.70 -3.80
CA ARG A 13 -8.42 10.73 -2.77
C ARG A 13 -8.97 12.02 -3.37
N LEU A 14 -10.20 12.40 -3.02
CA LEU A 14 -10.71 13.71 -3.34
C LEU A 14 -10.11 14.77 -2.40
N ASN A 15 -9.33 15.65 -2.98
CA ASN A 15 -8.73 16.78 -2.27
C ASN A 15 -9.77 17.83 -1.90
N ARG A 16 -9.39 19.10 -1.87
CA ARG A 16 -10.29 20.21 -1.55
C ARG A 16 -11.36 20.37 -2.61
N ILE A 17 -12.62 20.49 -2.18
CA ILE A 17 -13.75 20.81 -3.06
C ILE A 17 -13.86 22.31 -3.28
N VAL A 18 -13.48 23.08 -2.26
CA VAL A 18 -13.48 24.55 -2.25
C VAL A 18 -12.18 25.03 -1.62
N ARG A 19 -11.63 26.13 -2.10
CA ARG A 19 -10.52 26.83 -1.44
C ARG A 19 -11.07 27.56 -0.22
N ASP A 20 -10.28 27.68 0.83
CA ASP A 20 -10.58 28.47 2.01
C ASP A 20 -10.37 29.97 1.67
N ILE A 21 -11.30 30.55 0.89
CA ILE A 21 -11.33 31.96 0.54
C ILE A 21 -12.45 32.62 1.35
N PRO A 22 -12.19 33.75 2.05
CA PRO A 22 -13.22 34.48 2.75
C PRO A 22 -14.39 34.83 1.84
N ASN A 23 -15.63 34.67 2.31
CA ASN A 23 -16.84 34.92 1.50
C ASN A 23 -16.91 36.31 0.90
N LEU A 24 -16.37 37.30 1.62
CA LEU A 24 -16.33 38.70 1.17
C LEU A 24 -15.54 38.92 -0.13
N ASN A 25 -14.58 38.01 -0.41
CA ASN A 25 -13.73 38.10 -1.59
C ASN A 25 -14.30 37.33 -2.79
N ILE A 26 -15.46 36.67 -2.64
CA ILE A 26 -16.08 35.90 -3.72
C ILE A 26 -17.11 36.78 -4.42
N ILE A 27 -16.77 37.27 -5.60
CA ILE A 27 -17.65 38.13 -6.42
C ILE A 27 -18.74 37.31 -7.11
N GLY A 28 -18.39 36.09 -7.58
CA GLY A 28 -19.33 35.20 -8.30
C GLY A 28 -19.13 33.73 -7.97
N GLY A 29 -20.13 32.89 -8.24
CA GLY A 29 -20.11 31.46 -8.00
C GLY A 29 -20.56 31.05 -6.60
N ASN A 30 -20.07 29.86 -6.13
CA ASN A 30 -20.52 29.29 -4.86
C ASN A 30 -19.79 29.91 -3.66
N LYS A 31 -20.52 30.61 -2.81
CA LYS A 31 -20.01 31.28 -1.61
C LYS A 31 -19.97 30.39 -0.37
N ASN A 32 -20.29 29.08 -0.48
CA ASN A 32 -20.28 28.18 0.67
C ASN A 32 -18.85 27.73 1.01
N VAL A 33 -18.26 28.26 2.07
CA VAL A 33 -16.96 27.82 2.61
C VAL A 33 -16.98 26.37 3.09
N ASN A 34 -18.15 25.89 3.57
CA ASN A 34 -18.36 24.53 4.11
C ASN A 34 -19.05 23.59 3.12
N LEU A 35 -18.82 23.78 1.80
CA LEU A 35 -19.52 23.00 0.77
C LEU A 35 -19.34 21.48 0.93
N ARG A 36 -18.15 21.02 1.35
CA ARG A 36 -17.90 19.60 1.61
C ARG A 36 -18.82 19.04 2.68
N GLN A 37 -18.94 19.71 3.82
CA GLN A 37 -19.78 19.29 4.94
C GLN A 37 -21.24 19.27 4.54
N LYS A 38 -21.72 20.31 3.85
CA LYS A 38 -23.09 20.39 3.35
C LYS A 38 -23.45 19.27 2.39
N ILE A 39 -22.50 18.88 1.50
CA ILE A 39 -22.73 17.78 0.56
C ILE A 39 -22.72 16.44 1.29
N LEU A 40 -21.81 16.23 2.27
CA LEU A 40 -21.72 14.98 3.03
C LEU A 40 -22.86 14.78 4.03
N ALA A 41 -23.57 15.86 4.42
CA ALA A 41 -24.77 15.81 5.26
C ALA A 41 -26.04 15.39 4.50
N ARG A 42 -25.96 15.19 3.19
CA ARG A 42 -27.09 14.72 2.37
C ARG A 42 -27.19 13.20 2.49
N ASP A 43 -28.38 12.66 2.70
CA ASP A 43 -28.64 11.23 2.84
C ASP A 43 -28.37 10.43 1.56
N ASP A 44 -28.44 11.11 0.38
CA ASP A 44 -28.17 10.50 -0.92
C ASP A 44 -26.68 10.44 -1.29
N VAL A 45 -25.75 10.89 -0.42
CA VAL A 45 -24.31 10.95 -0.70
C VAL A 45 -23.51 10.01 0.19
N ASN A 46 -23.20 8.83 -0.32
CA ASN A 46 -22.26 7.89 0.30
C ASN A 46 -20.92 7.91 -0.47
N CYS A 47 -19.96 8.72 -0.02
CA CYS A 47 -18.68 8.90 -0.71
C CYS A 47 -17.62 7.92 -0.24
N GLN A 48 -17.16 7.05 -1.14
CA GLN A 48 -16.16 6.02 -0.87
C GLN A 48 -14.70 6.50 -1.02
N CYS A 49 -14.44 7.79 -1.29
CA CYS A 49 -13.07 8.25 -1.47
C CYS A 49 -12.24 8.08 -0.19
N ILE A 50 -10.91 7.92 -0.35
CA ILE A 50 -9.95 7.79 0.76
C ILE A 50 -10.25 8.80 1.88
N ARG A 51 -10.34 10.09 1.54
CA ARG A 51 -10.53 11.17 2.52
C ARG A 51 -11.84 11.10 3.31
N CYS A 52 -12.89 10.47 2.77
CA CYS A 52 -14.16 10.32 3.49
C CYS A 52 -14.12 9.14 4.44
N ARG A 53 -13.31 8.14 4.14
CA ARG A 53 -13.18 6.90 4.92
C ARG A 53 -12.02 6.90 5.91
N GLU A 54 -11.14 7.89 5.88
CA GLU A 54 -10.04 8.02 6.87
C GLU A 54 -10.57 7.87 8.29
N VAL A 55 -9.98 6.96 9.07
CA VAL A 55 -10.31 6.80 10.48
C VAL A 55 -10.04 8.10 11.24
N LYS A 56 -11.05 8.60 11.96
CA LYS A 56 -10.95 9.84 12.73
C LYS A 56 -10.75 9.57 14.22
N ASN A 57 -11.41 8.55 14.73
CA ASN A 57 -11.38 8.10 16.11
C ASN A 57 -10.94 6.62 16.17
N LYS A 58 -10.60 6.13 17.36
CA LYS A 58 -10.17 4.74 17.60
C LYS A 58 -11.35 3.76 17.60
N GLU A 59 -12.06 3.64 16.49
CA GLU A 59 -13.21 2.75 16.39
C GLU A 59 -12.81 1.42 15.75
N ASN A 60 -13.11 0.30 16.42
CA ASN A 60 -13.10 -1.09 15.89
C ASN A 60 -11.86 -1.51 15.09
N ILE A 61 -10.67 -1.03 15.49
CA ILE A 61 -9.40 -1.35 14.80
C ILE A 61 -9.11 -2.86 14.83
N GLN A 62 -9.64 -3.57 15.82
CA GLN A 62 -9.40 -5.01 16.00
C GLN A 62 -10.06 -5.85 14.90
N ASP A 63 -11.13 -5.33 14.29
CA ASP A 63 -11.90 -5.98 13.24
C ASP A 63 -11.40 -5.59 11.83
N ALA A 64 -10.23 -4.95 11.74
CA ALA A 64 -9.69 -4.49 10.46
C ALA A 64 -9.31 -5.65 9.56
N GLU A 65 -9.85 -5.66 8.35
CA GLU A 65 -9.59 -6.65 7.31
C GLU A 65 -8.71 -6.11 6.19
N LEU A 66 -7.96 -7.01 5.55
CA LEU A 66 -7.12 -6.68 4.40
C LEU A 66 -7.90 -6.79 3.10
N PHE A 67 -7.97 -5.70 2.36
CA PHE A 67 -8.56 -5.65 1.02
C PHE A 67 -7.50 -5.36 -0.03
N VAL A 68 -7.61 -6.03 -1.19
CA VAL A 68 -6.75 -5.82 -2.35
C VAL A 68 -7.65 -5.52 -3.55
N ARG A 69 -7.48 -4.33 -4.12
CA ARG A 69 -8.17 -3.92 -5.34
C ARG A 69 -7.14 -3.64 -6.42
N GLN A 70 -7.36 -4.19 -7.61
CA GLN A 70 -6.50 -3.96 -8.76
C GLN A 70 -7.24 -3.19 -9.85
N TYR A 71 -6.51 -2.37 -10.59
CA TYR A 71 -7.05 -1.60 -11.70
C TYR A 71 -5.93 -1.27 -12.70
N ASN A 72 -6.31 -1.10 -13.96
CA ASN A 72 -5.37 -0.76 -15.01
C ASN A 72 -4.93 0.71 -14.87
N GLY A 73 -3.63 0.93 -14.84
CA GLY A 73 -2.98 2.22 -15.01
C GLY A 73 -2.49 2.40 -16.46
N PHE A 74 -1.87 3.56 -16.74
CA PHE A 74 -1.18 3.73 -18.02
C PHE A 74 0.07 2.84 -18.02
N ASN A 75 0.11 1.87 -18.94
CA ASN A 75 1.20 0.91 -19.11
C ASN A 75 1.60 0.17 -17.82
N SER A 76 0.62 -0.13 -16.96
CA SER A 76 0.86 -0.74 -15.65
C SER A 76 -0.39 -1.40 -15.07
N MET A 77 -0.17 -2.36 -14.16
CA MET A 77 -1.17 -2.81 -13.21
C MET A 77 -0.95 -2.07 -11.87
N GLU A 78 -2.01 -1.52 -11.33
CA GLU A 78 -2.00 -0.82 -10.05
C GLU A 78 -2.78 -1.62 -9.01
N TYR A 79 -2.26 -1.69 -7.79
CA TYR A 79 -2.92 -2.31 -6.65
C TYR A 79 -3.13 -1.31 -5.54
N PHE A 80 -4.35 -1.24 -5.03
CA PHE A 80 -4.71 -0.54 -3.81
C PHE A 80 -4.92 -1.58 -2.71
N ILE A 81 -3.95 -1.68 -1.82
CA ILE A 81 -3.92 -2.63 -0.70
C ILE A 81 -4.27 -1.84 0.55
N SER A 82 -5.30 -2.24 1.28
CA SER A 82 -5.81 -1.45 2.40
C SER A 82 -6.27 -2.30 3.57
N TYR A 83 -6.13 -1.77 4.79
CA TYR A 83 -6.84 -2.23 5.96
C TYR A 83 -8.07 -1.37 6.18
N GLU A 84 -9.23 -1.99 6.19
CA GLU A 84 -10.54 -1.34 6.27
C GLU A 84 -11.43 -2.05 7.30
N SER A 85 -12.51 -1.37 7.75
CA SER A 85 -13.56 -2.06 8.48
C SER A 85 -14.26 -3.10 7.59
N PRO A 86 -14.89 -4.18 8.13
CA PRO A 86 -15.57 -5.19 7.36
C PRO A 86 -16.62 -4.63 6.39
N ASP A 87 -17.31 -3.56 6.75
CA ASP A 87 -18.27 -2.83 5.91
C ASP A 87 -17.61 -1.83 4.94
N GLN A 88 -16.27 -1.75 4.91
CA GLN A 88 -15.44 -0.90 4.06
C GLN A 88 -15.69 0.60 4.19
N LYS A 89 -16.32 1.05 5.28
CA LYS A 89 -16.60 2.46 5.52
C LYS A 89 -15.47 3.21 6.21
N ILE A 90 -14.59 2.50 6.93
CA ILE A 90 -13.45 3.07 7.65
C ILE A 90 -12.17 2.54 7.05
N LEU A 91 -11.24 3.45 6.73
CA LEU A 91 -9.91 3.15 6.20
C LEU A 91 -8.87 3.41 7.28
N TYR A 92 -8.16 2.37 7.72
CA TYR A 92 -7.11 2.44 8.74
C TYR A 92 -5.72 2.69 8.16
N GLY A 93 -5.49 2.19 6.95
CA GLY A 93 -4.23 2.41 6.23
C GLY A 93 -4.28 1.80 4.84
N PHE A 94 -3.39 2.25 3.97
CA PHE A 94 -3.30 1.72 2.61
C PHE A 94 -1.90 1.82 2.05
N LEU A 95 -1.67 1.04 1.01
CA LEU A 95 -0.49 1.04 0.17
C LEU A 95 -0.91 1.03 -1.30
N ARG A 96 -0.18 1.78 -2.13
CA ARG A 96 -0.32 1.73 -3.60
C ARG A 96 0.90 1.04 -4.18
N LEU A 97 0.68 -0.11 -4.79
CA LEU A 97 1.70 -0.82 -5.54
C LEU A 97 1.44 -0.67 -7.04
N ARG A 98 2.50 -0.40 -7.80
CA ARG A 98 2.49 -0.34 -9.26
C ARG A 98 3.42 -1.39 -9.82
N ILE A 99 2.95 -2.15 -10.81
CA ILE A 99 3.72 -3.06 -11.63
C ILE A 99 3.69 -2.53 -13.06
N ASN A 100 4.84 -2.11 -13.59
CA ASN A 100 4.94 -1.67 -14.98
C ASN A 100 4.99 -2.88 -15.91
N TYR A 101 4.38 -2.75 -17.09
CA TYR A 101 4.46 -3.79 -18.12
C TYR A 101 5.76 -3.73 -18.91
N THR A 102 6.46 -2.59 -18.90
CA THR A 102 7.73 -2.38 -19.59
C THR A 102 8.66 -1.50 -18.78
N ASN A 103 9.96 -1.55 -19.06
CA ASN A 103 10.99 -0.70 -18.47
C ASN A 103 11.30 0.56 -19.30
N GLN A 104 10.54 0.84 -20.37
CA GLN A 104 10.90 1.83 -21.41
C GLN A 104 11.06 3.27 -20.89
N ASP A 105 10.37 3.66 -19.83
CA ASP A 105 10.37 5.05 -19.35
C ASP A 105 11.13 5.23 -18.01
N LEU A 106 11.95 4.25 -17.62
CA LEU A 106 12.70 4.31 -16.38
C LEU A 106 13.99 5.13 -16.56
N ILE A 107 14.16 6.13 -15.69
CA ILE A 107 15.32 7.03 -15.70
C ILE A 107 16.59 6.31 -15.20
N TYR A 108 16.43 5.34 -14.29
CA TYR A 108 17.55 4.66 -13.65
C TYR A 108 17.47 3.16 -13.91
N LYS A 109 18.60 2.58 -14.36
CA LYS A 109 18.72 1.12 -14.58
C LYS A 109 18.48 0.29 -13.34
N GLU A 110 18.81 0.84 -12.18
CA GLU A 110 18.60 0.18 -10.89
C GLU A 110 17.12 -0.11 -10.60
N LEU A 111 16.22 0.56 -11.30
CA LEU A 111 14.76 0.41 -11.17
C LEU A 111 14.15 -0.55 -12.21
N GLU A 112 14.96 -1.08 -13.15
CA GLU A 112 14.48 -2.08 -14.10
C GLU A 112 14.01 -3.33 -13.36
N ASP A 113 12.93 -3.93 -13.85
CA ASP A 113 12.28 -5.10 -13.27
C ASP A 113 11.84 -4.93 -11.81
N CYS A 114 11.60 -3.69 -11.39
CA CYS A 114 11.02 -3.37 -10.09
C CYS A 114 9.51 -3.22 -10.15
N SER A 115 8.84 -3.69 -9.11
CA SER A 115 7.56 -3.12 -8.70
C SER A 115 7.79 -1.87 -7.83
N PHE A 116 6.78 -0.99 -7.73
CA PHE A 116 6.94 0.29 -7.05
C PHE A 116 5.87 0.49 -5.99
N ILE A 117 6.28 0.65 -4.73
CA ILE A 117 5.41 1.21 -3.70
C ILE A 117 5.41 2.73 -3.87
N ARG A 118 4.29 3.27 -4.36
CA ARG A 118 4.12 4.70 -4.64
C ARG A 118 3.68 5.50 -3.44
N GLU A 119 2.94 4.87 -2.55
CA GLU A 119 2.41 5.49 -1.33
C GLU A 119 2.19 4.40 -0.27
N LEU A 120 2.60 4.68 0.95
CA LEU A 120 2.23 3.93 2.14
C LEU A 120 1.73 4.92 3.17
N HIS A 121 0.51 4.77 3.63
CA HIS A 121 -0.08 5.63 4.62
C HIS A 121 -0.88 4.81 5.64
N VAL A 122 -0.54 4.97 6.92
CA VAL A 122 -1.29 4.40 8.04
C VAL A 122 -1.82 5.55 8.88
N TYR A 123 -3.13 5.60 9.05
CA TYR A 123 -3.80 6.65 9.82
C TYR A 123 -3.66 6.38 11.32
N GLY A 124 -3.58 7.43 12.11
CA GLY A 124 -3.46 7.36 13.56
C GLY A 124 -2.63 8.53 14.11
N LYS A 125 -2.71 8.77 15.41
CA LYS A 125 -1.82 9.73 16.06
C LYS A 125 -0.41 9.15 16.07
N VAL A 126 0.59 9.96 15.75
CA VAL A 126 1.99 9.62 15.99
C VAL A 126 2.16 9.44 17.50
N VAL A 127 2.24 8.20 17.93
CA VAL A 127 2.38 7.88 19.35
C VAL A 127 3.85 7.68 19.64
N ASN A 128 4.32 8.39 20.66
CA ASN A 128 5.67 8.21 21.20
C ASN A 128 5.82 6.74 21.65
N HIS A 129 6.93 6.09 21.38
CA HIS A 129 7.21 4.66 21.66
C HIS A 129 6.93 4.18 23.11
N ARG A 130 6.53 5.09 24.01
CA ARG A 130 6.27 4.81 25.41
C ARG A 130 4.80 4.70 25.82
N SER A 131 3.85 4.93 24.90
CA SER A 131 2.43 4.84 25.26
C SER A 131 1.91 3.41 25.13
N LYS A 132 1.23 2.90 26.17
CA LYS A 132 0.59 1.57 26.21
C LYS A 132 -0.74 1.51 25.45
N GLU A 133 -1.14 2.57 24.78
CA GLU A 133 -2.41 2.59 24.04
C GLU A 133 -2.29 1.90 22.68
N LYS A 134 -3.21 0.98 22.41
CA LYS A 134 -3.35 0.30 21.09
C LYS A 134 -3.85 1.34 20.07
N ASP A 135 -2.92 2.00 19.39
CA ASP A 135 -3.24 2.91 18.28
C ASP A 135 -3.09 2.16 16.94
N VAL A 136 -3.72 2.68 15.88
CA VAL A 136 -3.67 2.10 14.51
C VAL A 136 -2.23 1.85 14.07
N GLN A 137 -1.30 2.74 14.45
CA GLN A 137 0.12 2.59 14.13
C GLN A 137 0.79 1.41 14.85
N HIS A 138 0.31 1.01 16.05
CA HIS A 138 0.86 -0.11 16.80
C HIS A 138 0.36 -1.48 16.34
N MET A 139 -0.69 -1.55 15.52
CA MET A 139 -1.20 -2.82 14.97
C MET A 139 -0.31 -3.41 13.88
N GLY A 140 0.79 -2.74 13.52
CA GLY A 140 1.75 -3.20 12.52
C GLY A 140 1.20 -3.20 11.09
N PHE A 141 0.13 -2.46 10.80
CA PHE A 141 -0.48 -2.40 9.47
C PHE A 141 0.51 -2.00 8.38
N GLY A 142 1.41 -1.04 8.65
CA GLY A 142 2.42 -0.64 7.68
C GLY A 142 3.29 -1.81 7.23
N LYS A 143 3.79 -2.62 8.17
CA LYS A 143 4.59 -3.81 7.87
C LYS A 143 3.77 -4.85 7.10
N LYS A 144 2.53 -5.12 7.51
CA LYS A 144 1.65 -6.10 6.85
C LYS A 144 1.28 -5.65 5.43
N LEU A 145 1.07 -4.35 5.19
CA LEU A 145 0.82 -3.80 3.87
C LEU A 145 2.05 -3.96 2.95
N ILE A 146 3.26 -3.71 3.46
CA ILE A 146 4.51 -3.94 2.73
C ILE A 146 4.65 -5.42 2.39
N GLN A 147 4.48 -6.32 3.34
CA GLN A 147 4.56 -7.77 3.11
C GLN A 147 3.56 -8.24 2.05
N LYS A 148 2.34 -7.68 2.05
CA LYS A 148 1.35 -8.02 1.01
C LYS A 148 1.76 -7.48 -0.37
N ALA A 149 2.36 -6.30 -0.44
CA ALA A 149 2.90 -5.76 -1.69
C ALA A 149 4.08 -6.60 -2.20
N GLU A 150 4.98 -7.03 -1.32
CA GLU A 150 6.08 -7.95 -1.63
C GLU A 150 5.54 -9.28 -2.18
N GLN A 151 4.52 -9.86 -1.54
CA GLN A 151 3.87 -11.09 -2.00
C GLN A 151 3.26 -10.92 -3.40
N ILE A 152 2.50 -9.83 -3.64
CA ILE A 152 1.91 -9.56 -4.96
C ILE A 152 3.00 -9.39 -6.03
N SER A 153 4.09 -8.71 -5.71
CA SER A 153 5.22 -8.55 -6.63
C SER A 153 5.82 -9.90 -6.99
N PHE A 154 6.08 -10.74 -5.98
CA PHE A 154 6.61 -12.08 -6.17
C PHE A 154 5.68 -12.98 -7.00
N ASP A 155 4.37 -12.95 -6.73
CA ASP A 155 3.34 -13.72 -7.47
C ASP A 155 3.26 -13.30 -8.96
N ASN A 156 3.71 -12.07 -9.28
CA ASN A 156 3.83 -11.55 -10.64
C ASN A 156 5.24 -11.74 -11.24
N ASN A 157 6.07 -12.61 -10.67
CA ASN A 157 7.46 -12.89 -11.08
C ASN A 157 8.38 -11.65 -11.04
N ILE A 158 8.08 -10.68 -10.19
CA ILE A 158 8.93 -9.53 -9.95
C ILE A 158 9.66 -9.74 -8.63
N HIS A 159 10.98 -9.83 -8.71
CA HIS A 159 11.83 -10.17 -7.56
C HIS A 159 12.51 -8.95 -6.94
N LYS A 160 12.11 -7.76 -7.33
CA LYS A 160 12.66 -6.50 -6.85
C LYS A 160 11.55 -5.46 -6.64
N ILE A 161 11.57 -4.78 -5.51
CA ILE A 161 10.59 -3.75 -5.17
C ILE A 161 11.30 -2.47 -4.74
N ALA A 162 10.83 -1.33 -5.22
CA ALA A 162 11.39 -0.03 -4.95
C ALA A 162 10.36 0.91 -4.29
N ILE A 163 10.84 1.76 -3.40
CA ILE A 163 10.04 2.77 -2.69
C ILE A 163 10.79 4.10 -2.75
N ILE A 164 10.13 5.18 -3.14
CA ILE A 164 10.68 6.52 -2.93
C ILE A 164 10.36 6.95 -1.50
N ALA A 165 11.37 7.00 -0.64
CA ALA A 165 11.20 7.27 0.78
C ALA A 165 11.79 8.63 1.16
N GLY A 166 11.01 9.43 1.91
CA GLY A 166 11.54 10.62 2.58
C GLY A 166 12.65 10.25 3.56
N VAL A 167 13.61 11.16 3.76
CA VAL A 167 14.80 10.91 4.60
C VAL A 167 14.42 10.40 6.01
N GLY A 168 13.41 10.99 6.63
CA GLY A 168 13.00 10.66 8.00
C GLY A 168 12.35 9.29 8.19
N VAL A 169 12.04 8.56 7.10
CA VAL A 169 11.41 7.21 7.17
C VAL A 169 12.29 6.10 6.59
N ARG A 170 13.51 6.41 6.17
CA ARG A 170 14.43 5.42 5.58
C ARG A 170 14.78 4.30 6.56
N GLU A 171 15.06 4.64 7.81
CA GLU A 171 15.36 3.67 8.87
C GLU A 171 14.20 2.65 9.07
N TYR A 172 12.94 3.09 8.90
CA TYR A 172 11.80 2.19 8.94
C TYR A 172 11.86 1.14 7.83
N TYR A 173 12.24 1.52 6.61
CA TYR A 173 12.38 0.58 5.50
C TYR A 173 13.62 -0.30 5.64
N GLU A 174 14.72 0.22 6.17
CA GLU A 174 15.94 -0.57 6.47
C GLU A 174 15.63 -1.71 7.44
N LYS A 175 14.85 -1.44 8.51
CA LYS A 175 14.35 -2.46 9.44
C LYS A 175 13.44 -3.52 8.78
N ASN A 176 12.91 -3.25 7.61
CA ASN A 176 12.12 -4.19 6.81
C ASN A 176 12.93 -4.85 5.68
N GLY A 177 14.25 -4.69 5.68
CA GLY A 177 15.17 -5.36 4.75
C GLY A 177 15.39 -4.61 3.42
N TYR A 178 15.05 -3.32 3.37
CA TYR A 178 15.34 -2.45 2.23
C TYR A 178 16.69 -1.78 2.42
N HIS A 179 17.38 -1.48 1.32
CA HIS A 179 18.61 -0.70 1.31
C HIS A 179 18.49 0.50 0.36
N LEU A 180 19.25 1.55 0.65
CA LEU A 180 19.20 2.78 -0.13
C LEU A 180 20.05 2.64 -1.41
N VAL A 181 19.41 2.85 -2.56
CA VAL A 181 20.08 2.96 -3.86
C VAL A 181 19.63 4.29 -4.48
N ARG A 182 20.58 5.24 -4.61
CA ARG A 182 20.24 6.62 -5.00
C ARG A 182 19.20 7.25 -4.06
N ASN A 183 18.00 7.48 -4.54
CA ASN A 183 16.87 8.07 -3.78
C ASN A 183 15.77 7.06 -3.45
N TYR A 184 15.96 5.78 -3.77
CA TYR A 184 14.99 4.72 -3.57
C TYR A 184 15.48 3.74 -2.51
N MET A 185 14.54 3.26 -1.71
CA MET A 185 14.73 2.09 -0.87
C MET A 185 14.35 0.87 -1.70
N ILE A 186 15.29 -0.05 -1.91
CA ILE A 186 15.12 -1.23 -2.76
C ILE A 186 15.27 -2.47 -1.90
N LYS A 187 14.43 -3.48 -2.18
CA LYS A 187 14.55 -4.83 -1.64
C LYS A 187 14.46 -5.84 -2.76
N GLU A 188 15.38 -6.80 -2.77
CA GLU A 188 15.39 -7.92 -3.69
C GLU A 188 14.90 -9.17 -3.00
N PHE A 189 14.07 -9.95 -3.71
CA PHE A 189 13.57 -11.23 -3.24
C PHE A 189 14.39 -12.32 -3.87
N TYR A 190 15.28 -12.95 -3.13
CA TYR A 190 16.01 -14.11 -3.63
C TYR A 190 15.08 -15.32 -3.62
N GLN A 191 14.86 -15.90 -4.79
CA GLN A 191 14.38 -17.28 -4.84
C GLN A 191 15.56 -18.16 -4.44
N TYR A 192 15.48 -18.79 -3.28
CA TYR A 192 16.19 -20.05 -3.15
C TYR A 192 15.56 -20.97 -4.19
N PRO A 193 16.36 -21.56 -5.13
CA PRO A 193 15.81 -22.54 -6.05
C PRO A 193 15.10 -23.58 -5.18
N ARG A 194 13.79 -23.70 -5.33
CA ARG A 194 13.07 -24.84 -4.73
C ARG A 194 13.62 -26.06 -5.46
N ILE A 195 14.58 -26.76 -4.84
CA ILE A 195 15.00 -28.05 -5.33
C ILE A 195 13.73 -28.88 -5.33
N PRO A 196 13.22 -29.32 -6.47
CA PRO A 196 11.98 -30.08 -6.49
C PRO A 196 12.17 -31.32 -5.64
N TYR A 197 11.18 -31.68 -4.85
CA TYR A 197 11.25 -32.85 -3.94
C TYR A 197 11.77 -34.10 -4.62
N PHE A 198 11.51 -34.24 -5.92
CA PHE A 198 11.99 -35.29 -6.79
C PHE A 198 13.55 -35.33 -6.88
N GLU A 199 14.21 -34.19 -7.01
CA GLU A 199 15.68 -34.12 -7.04
C GLU A 199 16.30 -34.44 -5.66
N ILE A 200 15.65 -34.04 -4.57
CA ILE A 200 16.07 -34.39 -3.22
C ILE A 200 15.98 -35.92 -3.02
N ILE A 201 14.89 -36.53 -3.50
CA ILE A 201 14.69 -37.98 -3.42
C ILE A 201 15.78 -38.73 -4.22
N ILE A 202 16.08 -38.28 -5.44
CA ILE A 202 17.13 -38.85 -6.27
C ILE A 202 18.50 -38.74 -5.59
N LEU A 203 18.81 -37.57 -5.01
CA LEU A 203 20.07 -37.35 -4.29
C LEU A 203 20.20 -38.27 -3.05
N LEU A 204 19.12 -38.41 -2.31
CA LEU A 204 19.07 -39.31 -1.15
C LEU A 204 19.19 -40.81 -1.54
N THR A 205 18.52 -41.24 -2.62
CA THR A 205 18.63 -42.61 -3.10
C THR A 205 20.03 -42.88 -3.63
N PHE A 206 20.66 -41.94 -4.33
CA PHE A 206 22.03 -42.06 -4.81
C PHE A 206 23.04 -42.15 -3.65
N LEU A 207 22.88 -41.33 -2.61
CA LEU A 207 23.69 -41.41 -1.38
C LEU A 207 23.53 -42.74 -0.66
N LEU A 208 22.31 -43.26 -0.55
CA LEU A 208 22.07 -44.59 0.08
C LEU A 208 22.69 -45.73 -0.72
N THR A 209 22.70 -45.68 -2.06
CA THR A 209 23.36 -46.68 -2.88
C THR A 209 24.86 -46.62 -2.74
N ILE A 210 25.48 -45.44 -2.65
CA ILE A 210 26.94 -45.32 -2.41
C ILE A 210 27.32 -45.92 -1.04
N VAL A 211 26.55 -45.62 0.01
CA VAL A 211 26.79 -46.14 1.34
C VAL A 211 26.67 -47.68 1.38
N SER A 212 25.69 -48.24 0.65
CA SER A 212 25.54 -49.72 0.55
C SER A 212 26.62 -50.42 -0.26
N PHE A 213 27.39 -49.70 -1.08
CA PHE A 213 28.53 -50.24 -1.83
C PHE A 213 29.87 -50.15 -1.05
N LEU A 214 29.91 -49.32 0.01
CA LEU A 214 31.09 -49.10 0.84
C LEU A 214 31.11 -49.96 2.12
N TYR A 215 30.01 -50.63 2.40
CA TYR A 215 29.87 -51.61 3.51
C TYR A 215 29.48 -52.97 2.93
#